data_59a7cbcdbaba735207b0627c7c212bec
#
_entry.id   59a7cbcdbaba735207b0627c7c212bec
#
_cell.length_a   1.000
_cell.length_b   1.000
_cell.length_c   1.000
_cell.angle_alpha   90.00
_cell.angle_beta   90.00
_cell.angle_gamma   90.00
#
_symmetry.space_group_name_H-M   'P 1'
#
loop_
_entity.id
_entity.type
_entity.pdbx_description
1 polymer ?
#
loop_
_entity_poly.entity_id
_entity_poly.type
_entity_poly.pdbx_seq_one_letter_code
_entity_poly.pdbx_strand_id
1 'polypeptide(L)'
;KDYLLSVYSKRFPDGKAPKTVKETFDTVNCTDSLISSDNPQYPEGWVVDVVTHGTRHVYTDEGNYNSASVALAFDATGDSIVTPLEDDPMDSFSFWGKTMLSGNSSKIHAEYFNGVEWKDLGYSFASSLQTGRYIDLTSSLPSDCYRVKIWFEQKNNGRVAIDDISYSCMPVRENIYVFEDKNVGPVTSYAVEGLDEDLDYYYYVKASSENGVQSEPSDEIAVIGLVAPVVAAATDVTESSYTAHWEKTPKAEGYRVNNYSVYTARED
;
A
#
# COMPACT_ATOMS: atom_id res chain seq x y z
N LYS A 1 -35.61 15.67 -24.68
CA LYS A 1 -34.39 15.67 -23.80
C LYS A 1 -34.50 14.45 -22.92
N ASP A 2 -33.49 13.63 -22.98
CA ASP A 2 -33.38 12.42 -22.15
C ASP A 2 -32.17 12.52 -21.26
N TYR A 3 -32.07 11.64 -20.25
CA TYR A 3 -30.90 11.49 -19.42
C TYR A 3 -30.30 10.12 -19.66
N LEU A 4 -28.95 10.07 -19.63
CA LEU A 4 -28.15 8.86 -19.73
C LEU A 4 -27.53 8.63 -18.35
N LEU A 5 -27.84 7.50 -17.74
CA LEU A 5 -27.35 7.13 -16.42
C LEU A 5 -26.28 6.04 -16.56
N SER A 6 -25.13 6.25 -15.93
CA SER A 6 -24.09 5.23 -15.76
C SER A 6 -23.96 4.86 -14.30
N VAL A 7 -23.96 3.56 -14.00
CA VAL A 7 -23.78 2.99 -12.66
C VAL A 7 -22.72 1.91 -12.73
N TYR A 8 -21.75 1.97 -11.82
CA TYR A 8 -20.61 1.07 -11.79
C TYR A 8 -20.04 0.89 -10.36
N SER A 9 -19.29 -0.17 -10.17
CA SER A 9 -18.43 -0.38 -9.01
C SER A 9 -16.96 -0.25 -9.42
N LYS A 10 -16.09 0.11 -8.48
CA LYS A 10 -14.62 0.16 -8.69
C LYS A 10 -14.01 -1.09 -8.10
N ARG A 11 -13.48 -1.98 -8.94
CA ARG A 11 -12.92 -3.27 -8.52
C ARG A 11 -11.51 -3.44 -9.05
N PHE A 12 -10.73 -4.27 -8.39
CA PHE A 12 -9.48 -4.74 -8.98
C PHE A 12 -9.79 -5.65 -10.18
N PRO A 13 -8.98 -5.61 -11.25
CA PRO A 13 -9.09 -6.55 -12.35
C PRO A 13 -9.03 -8.00 -11.87
N ASP A 14 -9.62 -8.92 -12.61
CA ASP A 14 -9.66 -10.34 -12.26
C ASP A 14 -8.24 -10.89 -12.04
N GLY A 15 -8.04 -11.56 -10.90
CA GLY A 15 -6.74 -12.11 -10.50
C GLY A 15 -5.75 -11.11 -9.92
N LYS A 16 -6.09 -9.83 -9.85
CA LYS A 16 -5.28 -8.78 -9.22
C LYS A 16 -5.71 -8.56 -7.76
N ALA A 17 -4.74 -8.39 -6.88
CA ALA A 17 -4.95 -8.06 -5.47
C ALA A 17 -3.79 -7.20 -4.95
N PRO A 18 -3.98 -6.41 -3.91
CA PRO A 18 -2.88 -5.75 -3.23
C PRO A 18 -1.81 -6.75 -2.81
N LYS A 19 -0.55 -6.39 -3.02
CA LYS A 19 0.63 -7.20 -2.69
C LYS A 19 1.50 -6.46 -1.69
N THR A 20 1.97 -7.14 -0.66
CA THR A 20 2.99 -6.62 0.26
C THR A 20 4.22 -7.50 0.21
N VAL A 21 5.38 -6.90 0.09
CA VAL A 21 6.69 -7.55 0.07
C VAL A 21 7.49 -7.04 1.26
N LYS A 22 8.12 -7.96 1.98
CA LYS A 22 9.13 -7.65 2.99
C LYS A 22 10.37 -8.49 2.69
N GLU A 23 11.51 -7.83 2.50
CA GLU A 23 12.79 -8.49 2.25
C GLU A 23 13.78 -8.11 3.37
N THR A 24 14.28 -9.12 4.05
CA THR A 24 15.20 -8.99 5.19
C THR A 24 16.63 -9.41 4.86
N PHE A 25 16.84 -9.93 3.66
CA PHE A 25 18.14 -10.46 3.18
C PHE A 25 18.75 -11.58 4.04
N ASP A 26 18.05 -12.10 5.03
CA ASP A 26 18.53 -13.16 5.93
C ASP A 26 18.80 -14.48 5.23
N THR A 27 18.24 -14.68 4.05
CA THR A 27 18.48 -15.85 3.19
C THR A 27 19.73 -15.70 2.33
N VAL A 28 20.37 -14.52 2.32
CA VAL A 28 21.61 -14.30 1.59
C VAL A 28 22.72 -15.11 2.27
N ASN A 29 23.10 -16.20 1.61
CA ASN A 29 24.11 -17.13 2.13
C ASN A 29 25.52 -16.56 1.97
N CYS A 30 25.91 -15.72 2.91
CA CYS A 30 27.25 -15.19 3.04
C CYS A 30 27.83 -15.61 4.38
N THR A 31 28.86 -16.43 4.35
CA THR A 31 29.60 -16.86 5.56
C THR A 31 30.73 -15.90 5.92
N ASP A 32 31.23 -15.16 4.94
CA ASP A 32 32.24 -14.09 5.11
C ASP A 32 31.66 -12.77 4.60
N SER A 33 31.82 -11.73 5.38
CA SER A 33 31.44 -10.37 4.97
C SER A 33 32.29 -9.79 3.83
N LEU A 34 33.39 -10.46 3.44
CA LEU A 34 34.32 -10.03 2.40
C LEU A 34 33.99 -10.66 1.04
N ILE A 35 33.99 -9.86 0.01
CA ILE A 35 33.65 -10.22 -1.37
C ILE A 35 34.51 -11.36 -1.98
N SER A 36 35.69 -11.61 -1.44
CA SER A 36 36.72 -12.42 -2.11
C SER A 36 36.42 -13.93 -2.18
N SER A 37 35.47 -14.45 -1.45
CA SER A 37 35.19 -15.89 -1.34
C SER A 37 33.74 -16.31 -1.54
N ASP A 38 32.78 -15.39 -1.49
CA ASP A 38 31.36 -15.70 -1.49
C ASP A 38 30.69 -15.32 -2.82
N ASN A 39 29.76 -16.14 -3.26
CA ASN A 39 28.87 -15.84 -4.37
C ASN A 39 27.42 -15.82 -3.83
N PRO A 40 27.01 -14.73 -3.18
CA PRO A 40 25.72 -14.66 -2.53
C PRO A 40 24.61 -14.80 -3.53
N GLN A 41 23.58 -15.53 -3.15
CA GLN A 41 22.33 -15.61 -3.89
C GLN A 41 21.37 -14.58 -3.29
N TYR A 42 21.07 -13.56 -4.05
CA TYR A 42 20.05 -12.58 -3.68
C TYR A 42 18.65 -13.09 -4.05
N PRO A 43 17.60 -12.62 -3.38
CA PRO A 43 16.23 -13.01 -3.71
C PRO A 43 15.88 -12.74 -5.18
N GLU A 44 15.02 -13.59 -5.74
CA GLU A 44 14.63 -13.48 -7.15
C GLU A 44 14.04 -12.10 -7.50
N GLY A 45 14.45 -11.56 -8.63
CA GLY A 45 13.99 -10.25 -9.12
C GLY A 45 14.72 -9.05 -8.53
N TRP A 46 15.44 -9.21 -7.41
CA TRP A 46 16.26 -8.15 -6.84
C TRP A 46 17.57 -8.01 -7.61
N VAL A 47 18.00 -6.76 -7.83
CA VAL A 47 19.32 -6.48 -8.42
C VAL A 47 20.15 -5.78 -7.36
N VAL A 48 21.18 -6.46 -6.87
CA VAL A 48 22.08 -5.96 -5.84
C VAL A 48 23.49 -5.84 -6.44
N ASP A 49 24.01 -4.63 -6.44
CA ASP A 49 25.39 -4.34 -6.85
C ASP A 49 26.15 -3.68 -5.70
N VAL A 50 26.77 -4.51 -4.87
CA VAL A 50 27.65 -4.08 -3.77
C VAL A 50 29.07 -4.58 -4.01
N VAL A 51 29.31 -5.32 -5.11
CA VAL A 51 30.56 -6.00 -5.42
C VAL A 51 31.44 -5.19 -6.38
N THR A 52 30.82 -4.52 -7.35
CA THR A 52 31.57 -3.79 -8.38
C THR A 52 32.40 -2.66 -7.82
N HIS A 53 31.95 -2.06 -6.72
CA HIS A 53 32.54 -0.86 -6.12
C HIS A 53 33.01 -1.09 -4.67
N GLY A 54 32.40 -2.04 -3.97
CA GLY A 54 32.60 -2.28 -2.53
C GLY A 54 33.56 -3.43 -2.22
N THR A 55 33.70 -3.71 -0.93
CA THR A 55 34.53 -4.79 -0.39
C THR A 55 33.76 -5.83 0.37
N ARG A 56 32.45 -5.61 0.59
CA ARG A 56 31.59 -6.47 1.39
C ARG A 56 30.22 -6.66 0.72
N HIS A 57 29.68 -7.85 0.86
CA HIS A 57 28.29 -8.13 0.48
C HIS A 57 27.31 -7.71 1.57
N VAL A 58 27.62 -8.09 2.80
CA VAL A 58 26.74 -7.90 3.96
C VAL A 58 27.53 -7.49 5.21
N TYR A 59 26.82 -6.98 6.19
CA TYR A 59 27.27 -6.83 7.57
C TYR A 59 26.59 -7.88 8.43
N THR A 60 27.39 -8.60 9.22
CA THR A 60 26.94 -9.70 10.11
C THR A 60 27.19 -9.39 11.58
N ASP A 61 27.86 -8.27 11.90
CA ASP A 61 28.12 -7.87 13.28
C ASP A 61 26.84 -7.38 13.95
N GLU A 62 26.64 -7.80 15.20
CA GLU A 62 25.48 -7.38 16.00
C GLU A 62 25.35 -5.85 16.05
N GLY A 63 24.11 -5.39 15.86
CA GLY A 63 23.76 -3.99 15.78
C GLY A 63 24.02 -3.33 14.43
N ASN A 64 24.52 -4.03 13.43
CA ASN A 64 24.68 -3.54 12.05
C ASN A 64 23.61 -4.09 11.09
N TYR A 65 22.64 -4.81 11.61
CA TYR A 65 21.41 -5.26 10.95
C TYR A 65 20.22 -5.00 11.88
N ASN A 66 19.01 -5.00 11.36
CA ASN A 66 17.81 -4.77 12.15
C ASN A 66 17.08 -6.08 12.45
N SER A 67 16.78 -6.88 11.44
CA SER A 67 16.17 -8.20 11.61
C SER A 67 17.20 -9.31 11.38
N ALA A 68 17.07 -10.34 12.15
CA ALA A 68 17.78 -11.61 12.20
C ALA A 68 19.31 -11.57 12.14
N SER A 69 19.99 -11.53 10.99
CA SER A 69 21.42 -11.86 10.99
C SER A 69 22.31 -11.06 10.05
N VAL A 70 21.76 -10.41 9.03
CA VAL A 70 22.56 -9.69 8.04
C VAL A 70 21.84 -8.44 7.52
N ALA A 71 22.63 -7.45 7.10
CA ALA A 71 22.18 -6.31 6.32
C ALA A 71 23.07 -6.14 5.10
N LEU A 72 22.57 -5.59 4.00
CA LEU A 72 23.37 -5.27 2.82
C LEU A 72 24.42 -4.22 3.16
N ALA A 73 25.62 -4.41 2.65
CA ALA A 73 26.75 -3.54 2.90
C ALA A 73 26.93 -2.51 1.78
N PHE A 74 26.53 -1.28 2.03
CA PHE A 74 26.91 -0.16 1.17
C PHE A 74 28.21 0.44 1.70
N ASP A 75 29.34 0.05 1.11
CA ASP A 75 30.66 0.44 1.56
C ASP A 75 31.51 1.20 0.50
N ALA A 76 30.95 1.41 -0.70
CA ALA A 76 31.55 2.22 -1.75
C ALA A 76 30.50 3.07 -2.51
N THR A 77 30.93 4.19 -3.07
CA THR A 77 30.12 4.97 -4.00
C THR A 77 29.74 4.11 -5.20
N GLY A 78 28.45 4.05 -5.53
CA GLY A 78 27.89 3.22 -6.60
C GLY A 78 27.19 1.95 -6.12
N ASP A 79 27.45 1.49 -4.89
CA ASP A 79 26.71 0.36 -4.32
C ASP A 79 25.20 0.63 -4.39
N SER A 80 24.44 -0.37 -4.81
CA SER A 80 23.02 -0.19 -5.07
C SER A 80 22.21 -1.44 -4.86
N ILE A 81 20.92 -1.23 -4.59
CA ILE A 81 19.89 -2.25 -4.60
C ILE A 81 18.69 -1.74 -5.39
N VAL A 82 18.11 -2.62 -6.18
CA VAL A 82 16.91 -2.37 -6.97
C VAL A 82 15.89 -3.44 -6.66
N THR A 83 14.65 -3.04 -6.32
CA THR A 83 13.54 -3.97 -6.08
C THR A 83 13.21 -4.76 -7.35
N PRO A 84 12.45 -5.85 -7.27
CA PRO A 84 11.80 -6.45 -8.43
C PRO A 84 11.00 -5.42 -9.24
N LEU A 85 10.86 -5.65 -10.54
CA LEU A 85 9.91 -4.89 -11.35
C LEU A 85 8.50 -5.44 -11.07
N GLU A 86 7.61 -4.59 -10.63
CA GLU A 86 6.25 -4.95 -10.32
C GLU A 86 5.30 -4.65 -11.48
N ASP A 87 4.24 -5.44 -11.61
CA ASP A 87 3.19 -5.23 -12.61
C ASP A 87 2.22 -4.11 -12.23
N ASP A 88 2.13 -3.82 -10.93
CA ASP A 88 1.25 -2.79 -10.37
C ASP A 88 2.08 -1.74 -9.63
N PRO A 89 1.67 -0.48 -9.59
CA PRO A 89 2.44 0.58 -8.96
C PRO A 89 2.57 0.38 -7.45
N MET A 90 3.72 0.75 -6.92
CA MET A 90 3.98 0.77 -5.47
C MET A 90 3.23 1.94 -4.83
N ASP A 91 2.53 1.67 -3.73
CA ASP A 91 1.82 2.65 -2.92
C ASP A 91 2.46 2.88 -1.54
N SER A 92 3.43 2.04 -1.16
CA SER A 92 4.27 2.25 0.01
C SER A 92 5.69 1.75 -0.23
N PHE A 93 6.67 2.38 0.41
CA PHE A 93 8.06 1.92 0.41
C PHE A 93 8.80 2.40 1.64
N SER A 94 9.45 1.48 2.33
CA SER A 94 10.31 1.78 3.48
C SER A 94 11.50 0.82 3.54
N PHE A 95 12.55 1.24 4.21
CA PHE A 95 13.71 0.40 4.49
C PHE A 95 14.35 0.81 5.81
N TRP A 96 15.09 -0.10 6.45
CA TRP A 96 15.93 0.23 7.58
C TRP A 96 17.33 0.61 7.09
N GLY A 97 17.91 1.65 7.69
CA GLY A 97 19.25 2.10 7.38
C GLY A 97 20.04 2.49 8.62
N LYS A 98 21.36 2.19 8.61
CA LYS A 98 22.28 2.57 9.66
C LYS A 98 23.62 3.02 9.10
N THR A 99 24.13 4.13 9.59
CA THR A 99 25.51 4.59 9.29
C THR A 99 26.50 4.07 10.33
N MET A 100 27.67 3.60 9.87
CA MET A 100 28.64 2.91 10.74
C MET A 100 29.59 3.82 11.50
N LEU A 101 29.71 5.09 11.13
CA LEU A 101 30.65 6.03 11.78
C LEU A 101 29.93 7.33 12.14
N SER A 102 30.33 7.89 13.29
CA SER A 102 29.94 9.25 13.69
C SER A 102 30.56 10.29 12.75
N GLY A 103 29.82 11.37 12.46
CA GLY A 103 30.30 12.42 11.55
C GLY A 103 30.31 12.01 10.08
N ASN A 104 29.61 10.93 9.73
CA ASN A 104 29.45 10.45 8.38
C ASN A 104 28.60 11.43 7.56
N SER A 105 29.14 11.96 6.47
CA SER A 105 28.42 12.80 5.50
C SER A 105 28.18 12.10 4.16
N SER A 106 28.25 10.78 4.17
CA SER A 106 27.88 9.95 3.00
C SER A 106 26.41 10.13 2.66
N LYS A 107 26.07 10.02 1.38
CA LYS A 107 24.73 10.20 0.88
C LYS A 107 24.18 8.93 0.25
N ILE A 108 23.00 8.54 0.68
CA ILE A 108 22.14 7.57 0.02
C ILE A 108 21.10 8.33 -0.78
N HIS A 109 20.82 7.86 -1.97
CA HIS A 109 19.86 8.43 -2.88
C HIS A 109 18.81 7.38 -3.27
N ALA A 110 17.59 7.81 -3.56
CA ALA A 110 16.53 6.95 -4.03
C ALA A 110 15.96 7.45 -5.36
N GLU A 111 15.78 6.51 -6.27
CA GLU A 111 15.19 6.70 -7.60
C GLU A 111 14.02 5.73 -7.77
N TYR A 112 13.07 6.07 -8.62
CA TYR A 112 11.99 5.17 -9.02
C TYR A 112 11.94 4.99 -10.53
N PHE A 113 11.43 3.85 -10.97
CA PHE A 113 11.17 3.56 -12.37
C PHE A 113 9.67 3.67 -12.66
N ASN A 114 9.33 4.49 -13.65
CA ASN A 114 7.93 4.77 -14.00
C ASN A 114 7.38 3.87 -15.12
N GLY A 115 8.07 2.77 -15.43
CA GLY A 115 7.76 1.90 -16.56
C GLY A 115 8.52 2.26 -17.85
N VAL A 116 9.12 3.45 -17.94
CA VAL A 116 9.87 3.93 -19.12
C VAL A 116 11.28 4.37 -18.74
N GLU A 117 11.42 5.16 -17.70
CA GLU A 117 12.69 5.77 -17.30
C GLU A 117 12.83 5.86 -15.77
N TRP A 118 14.06 5.99 -15.28
CA TRP A 118 14.37 6.27 -13.90
C TRP A 118 14.22 7.76 -13.60
N LYS A 119 13.61 8.07 -12.45
CA LYS A 119 13.40 9.44 -11.95
C LYS A 119 13.81 9.53 -10.49
N ASP A 120 14.23 10.73 -10.10
CA ASP A 120 14.59 11.06 -8.73
C ASP A 120 13.35 11.04 -7.81
N LEU A 121 13.44 10.36 -6.66
CA LEU A 121 12.46 10.45 -5.58
C LEU A 121 12.69 11.65 -4.66
N GLY A 122 13.73 12.45 -4.91
CA GLY A 122 14.05 13.60 -4.08
C GLY A 122 14.58 13.26 -2.69
N TYR A 123 14.98 11.99 -2.48
CA TYR A 123 15.45 11.53 -1.19
C TYR A 123 16.96 11.40 -1.17
N SER A 124 17.56 12.13 -0.25
CA SER A 124 18.98 11.99 0.09
C SER A 124 19.16 12.13 1.59
N PHE A 125 19.87 11.22 2.23
CA PHE A 125 20.21 11.38 3.63
C PHE A 125 21.71 11.27 3.89
N ALA A 126 22.16 12.00 4.89
CA ALA A 126 23.50 11.92 5.43
C ALA A 126 23.44 11.61 6.94
N SER A 127 24.49 11.10 7.47
CA SER A 127 24.95 11.02 8.89
C SER A 127 23.93 10.85 10.03
N SER A 128 22.64 10.97 9.84
CA SER A 128 21.63 10.95 10.94
C SER A 128 21.17 9.55 11.38
N LEU A 129 21.76 8.49 10.84
CA LEU A 129 21.32 7.11 11.05
C LEU A 129 22.25 6.30 11.96
N GLN A 130 22.99 6.93 12.85
CA GLN A 130 23.98 6.24 13.70
C GLN A 130 23.38 5.14 14.56
N THR A 131 22.13 5.29 15.00
CA THR A 131 21.43 4.29 15.80
C THR A 131 20.65 3.29 14.99
N GLY A 132 20.59 3.46 13.67
CA GLY A 132 19.69 2.71 12.79
C GLY A 132 18.22 3.12 12.95
N ARG A 133 17.52 3.26 11.85
CA ARG A 133 16.07 3.55 11.85
C ARG A 133 15.43 3.18 10.54
N TYR A 134 14.13 3.04 10.57
CA TYR A 134 13.33 2.98 9.34
C TYR A 134 13.24 4.34 8.66
N ILE A 135 13.32 4.31 7.35
CA ILE A 135 13.14 5.43 6.43
C ILE A 135 11.91 5.10 5.61
N ASP A 136 10.90 5.93 5.72
CA ASP A 136 9.63 5.80 5.01
C ASP A 136 9.58 6.81 3.86
N LEU A 137 9.49 6.31 2.62
CA LEU A 137 9.39 7.09 1.40
C LEU A 137 7.97 7.09 0.81
N THR A 138 6.99 6.51 1.48
CA THR A 138 5.61 6.35 1.00
C THR A 138 5.01 7.66 0.52
N SER A 139 5.20 8.74 1.27
CA SER A 139 4.67 10.07 0.88
C SER A 139 5.36 10.71 -0.33
N SER A 140 6.51 10.16 -0.75
CA SER A 140 7.28 10.65 -1.91
C SER A 140 7.04 9.80 -3.16
N LEU A 141 6.34 8.65 -3.04
CA LEU A 141 6.07 7.78 -4.18
C LEU A 141 5.04 8.41 -5.11
N PRO A 142 5.33 8.54 -6.40
CA PRO A 142 4.33 8.88 -7.40
C PRO A 142 3.48 7.65 -7.76
N SER A 143 2.29 7.89 -8.31
CA SER A 143 1.34 6.84 -8.67
C SER A 143 1.78 5.92 -9.82
N ASP A 144 2.89 6.24 -10.47
CA ASP A 144 3.53 5.48 -11.56
C ASP A 144 4.86 4.84 -11.14
N CYS A 145 5.05 4.55 -9.85
CA CYS A 145 6.25 3.90 -9.33
C CYS A 145 6.13 2.37 -9.43
N TYR A 146 6.86 1.73 -10.33
CA TYR A 146 6.86 0.27 -10.50
C TYR A 146 8.10 -0.41 -9.92
N ARG A 147 9.13 0.35 -9.56
CA ARG A 147 10.39 -0.14 -9.07
C ARG A 147 11.14 0.95 -8.32
N VAL A 148 11.83 0.62 -7.24
CA VAL A 148 12.66 1.55 -6.48
C VAL A 148 14.10 1.08 -6.49
N LYS A 149 15.02 2.05 -6.65
CA LYS A 149 16.46 1.88 -6.50
C LYS A 149 16.93 2.73 -5.34
N ILE A 150 17.71 2.12 -4.44
CA ILE A 150 18.49 2.81 -3.42
C ILE A 150 19.95 2.66 -3.81
N TRP A 151 20.71 3.75 -3.80
CA TRP A 151 22.11 3.70 -4.15
C TRP A 151 22.96 4.65 -3.33
N PHE A 152 24.23 4.27 -3.17
CA PHE A 152 25.22 5.04 -2.44
C PHE A 152 25.79 6.13 -3.34
N GLU A 153 25.13 7.28 -3.37
CA GLU A 153 25.48 8.41 -4.22
C GLU A 153 26.90 8.92 -3.94
N GLN A 154 27.24 9.04 -2.68
CA GLN A 154 28.53 9.56 -2.27
C GLN A 154 28.99 8.94 -0.96
N LYS A 155 30.11 8.23 -1.01
CA LYS A 155 30.83 7.84 0.21
C LYS A 155 31.73 8.97 0.68
N ASN A 156 31.48 9.44 1.89
CA ASN A 156 32.32 10.43 2.55
C ASN A 156 32.49 10.06 4.03
N ASN A 157 33.55 9.31 4.32
CA ASN A 157 33.93 8.89 5.68
C ASN A 157 32.84 8.04 6.39
N GLY A 158 32.35 7.01 5.77
CA GLY A 158 31.45 6.07 6.43
C GLY A 158 30.84 5.05 5.47
N ARG A 159 30.18 4.07 6.04
CA ARG A 159 29.50 2.98 5.39
C ARG A 159 28.05 3.00 5.84
N VAL A 160 27.17 2.36 5.07
CA VAL A 160 25.75 2.27 5.40
C VAL A 160 25.30 0.82 5.31
N ALA A 161 24.59 0.35 6.32
CA ALA A 161 23.83 -0.89 6.26
C ALA A 161 22.41 -0.59 5.76
N ILE A 162 21.91 -1.43 4.86
CA ILE A 162 20.52 -1.40 4.36
C ILE A 162 19.90 -2.74 4.68
N ASP A 163 18.71 -2.70 5.29
CA ASP A 163 18.00 -3.89 5.74
C ASP A 163 16.48 -3.67 5.71
N ASP A 164 15.70 -4.75 5.90
CA ASP A 164 14.25 -4.70 6.08
C ASP A 164 13.53 -3.81 5.06
N ILE A 165 13.74 -4.06 3.77
CA ILE A 165 13.01 -3.34 2.73
C ILE A 165 11.58 -3.86 2.68
N SER A 166 10.60 -2.97 2.80
CA SER A 166 9.19 -3.29 2.72
C SER A 166 8.48 -2.35 1.76
N TYR A 167 7.63 -2.91 0.91
CA TYR A 167 6.78 -2.14 0.02
C TYR A 167 5.44 -2.85 -0.23
N SER A 168 4.44 -2.10 -0.64
CA SER A 168 3.19 -2.64 -1.16
C SER A 168 2.91 -2.12 -2.56
N CYS A 169 2.17 -2.91 -3.32
CA CYS A 169 1.68 -2.56 -4.65
C CYS A 169 0.17 -2.61 -4.65
N MET A 170 -0.45 -1.62 -5.27
CA MET A 170 -1.90 -1.50 -5.34
C MET A 170 -2.33 -1.50 -6.80
N PRO A 171 -3.03 -2.54 -7.27
CA PRO A 171 -3.58 -2.56 -8.61
C PRO A 171 -4.53 -1.39 -8.84
N VAL A 172 -4.53 -0.84 -10.04
CA VAL A 172 -5.47 0.19 -10.43
C VAL A 172 -6.87 -0.44 -10.52
N ARG A 173 -7.84 0.16 -9.84
CA ARG A 173 -9.23 -0.30 -9.90
C ARG A 173 -9.86 0.12 -11.22
N GLU A 174 -10.64 -0.79 -11.79
CA GLU A 174 -11.42 -0.57 -13.01
C GLU A 174 -12.90 -0.32 -12.68
N ASN A 175 -13.56 0.46 -13.53
CA ASN A 175 -15.00 0.65 -13.45
C ASN A 175 -15.69 -0.57 -14.06
N ILE A 176 -16.43 -1.31 -13.23
CA ILE A 176 -17.28 -2.41 -13.69
C ILE A 176 -18.71 -1.90 -13.72
N TYR A 177 -19.21 -1.66 -14.93
CA TYR A 177 -20.52 -1.07 -15.14
C TYR A 177 -21.65 -2.07 -14.91
N VAL A 178 -22.64 -1.67 -14.11
CA VAL A 178 -23.96 -2.31 -14.09
C VAL A 178 -24.68 -1.97 -15.38
N PHE A 179 -24.60 -0.71 -15.78
CA PHE A 179 -24.93 -0.19 -17.09
C PHE A 179 -24.20 1.13 -17.34
N GLU A 180 -23.83 1.34 -18.59
CA GLU A 180 -23.15 2.54 -19.07
C GLU A 180 -24.08 3.26 -20.05
N ASP A 181 -24.22 4.58 -19.86
CA ASP A 181 -25.02 5.48 -20.73
C ASP A 181 -26.45 4.94 -21.02
N LYS A 182 -27.07 4.32 -20.01
CA LYS A 182 -28.45 3.84 -20.13
C LYS A 182 -29.42 5.02 -20.27
N ASN A 183 -30.17 5.08 -21.39
CA ASN A 183 -31.20 6.08 -21.55
C ASN A 183 -32.36 5.79 -20.58
N VAL A 184 -32.59 6.71 -19.66
CA VAL A 184 -33.66 6.61 -18.65
C VAL A 184 -34.84 7.54 -18.97
N GLY A 185 -34.79 8.23 -20.12
CA GLY A 185 -35.83 9.16 -20.55
C GLY A 185 -35.76 10.52 -19.85
N PRO A 186 -36.80 11.35 -19.98
CA PRO A 186 -36.84 12.71 -19.45
C PRO A 186 -37.25 12.73 -17.96
N VAL A 187 -36.64 11.85 -17.13
CA VAL A 187 -37.00 11.68 -15.72
C VAL A 187 -35.92 12.32 -14.83
N THR A 188 -36.30 12.72 -13.62
CA THR A 188 -35.37 13.28 -12.61
C THR A 188 -35.02 12.27 -11.53
N SER A 189 -35.55 11.03 -11.62
CA SER A 189 -35.21 9.94 -10.70
C SER A 189 -35.31 8.60 -11.44
N TYR A 190 -34.44 7.66 -11.07
CA TYR A 190 -34.43 6.31 -11.60
C TYR A 190 -34.06 5.31 -10.51
N ALA A 191 -34.85 4.25 -10.31
CA ALA A 191 -34.54 3.20 -9.37
C ALA A 191 -33.52 2.22 -9.97
N VAL A 192 -32.41 2.00 -9.28
CA VAL A 192 -31.40 1.00 -9.63
C VAL A 192 -31.58 -0.18 -8.70
N GLU A 193 -31.80 -1.37 -9.27
CA GLU A 193 -32.10 -2.60 -8.54
C GLU A 193 -31.07 -3.67 -8.86
N GLY A 194 -31.00 -4.74 -8.03
CA GLY A 194 -30.13 -5.89 -8.25
C GLY A 194 -28.65 -5.59 -7.99
N LEU A 195 -28.37 -4.60 -7.15
CA LEU A 195 -27.03 -4.29 -6.71
C LEU A 195 -26.55 -5.30 -5.65
N ASP A 196 -25.25 -5.60 -5.65
CA ASP A 196 -24.58 -6.40 -4.65
C ASP A 196 -24.33 -5.55 -3.40
N GLU A 197 -24.80 -5.99 -2.23
CA GLU A 197 -24.70 -5.25 -0.98
C GLU A 197 -23.26 -5.11 -0.44
N ASP A 198 -22.36 -5.99 -0.88
CA ASP A 198 -20.94 -5.98 -0.49
C ASP A 198 -20.10 -4.99 -1.30
N LEU A 199 -20.69 -4.32 -2.28
CA LEU A 199 -19.98 -3.42 -3.18
C LEU A 199 -20.39 -1.96 -2.99
N ASP A 200 -19.41 -1.07 -3.17
CA ASP A 200 -19.67 0.34 -3.35
C ASP A 200 -19.98 0.64 -4.80
N TYR A 201 -21.01 1.42 -5.01
CA TYR A 201 -21.42 1.85 -6.34
C TYR A 201 -21.22 3.35 -6.50
N TYR A 202 -21.06 3.73 -7.74
CA TYR A 202 -20.90 5.11 -8.18
C TYR A 202 -21.82 5.35 -9.35
N TYR A 203 -22.30 6.58 -9.49
CA TYR A 203 -23.07 6.95 -10.67
C TYR A 203 -22.77 8.37 -11.11
N TYR A 204 -23.01 8.61 -12.39
CA TYR A 204 -23.08 9.94 -12.99
C TYR A 204 -24.18 9.97 -14.03
N VAL A 205 -24.60 11.17 -14.42
CA VAL A 205 -25.67 11.41 -15.40
C VAL A 205 -25.19 12.37 -16.47
N LYS A 206 -25.55 12.10 -17.73
CA LYS A 206 -25.41 13.02 -18.85
C LYS A 206 -26.79 13.43 -19.36
N ALA A 207 -26.95 14.64 -19.85
CA ALA A 207 -28.13 15.04 -20.59
C ALA A 207 -27.94 14.72 -22.07
N SER A 208 -29.00 14.27 -22.74
CA SER A 208 -29.01 14.02 -24.18
C SER A 208 -30.11 14.86 -24.86
N SER A 209 -29.75 15.47 -25.99
CA SER A 209 -30.70 16.19 -26.83
C SER A 209 -31.39 15.26 -27.82
N GLU A 210 -32.51 15.71 -28.43
CA GLU A 210 -33.21 14.98 -29.50
C GLU A 210 -32.33 14.67 -30.71
N ASN A 211 -31.29 15.48 -30.93
CA ASN A 211 -30.33 15.29 -32.03
C ASN A 211 -29.13 14.42 -31.64
N GLY A 212 -29.16 13.76 -30.46
CA GLY A 212 -28.09 12.88 -30.00
C GLY A 212 -26.87 13.57 -29.43
N VAL A 213 -26.85 14.89 -29.29
CA VAL A 213 -25.77 15.61 -28.61
C VAL A 213 -25.87 15.38 -27.12
N GLN A 214 -24.79 14.96 -26.51
CA GLN A 214 -24.67 14.69 -25.07
C GLN A 214 -23.88 15.83 -24.37
N SER A 215 -24.24 16.07 -23.12
CA SER A 215 -23.43 16.92 -22.23
C SER A 215 -22.20 16.17 -21.72
N GLU A 216 -21.27 16.92 -21.12
CA GLU A 216 -20.30 16.33 -20.20
C GLU A 216 -21.03 15.60 -19.06
N PRO A 217 -20.43 14.55 -18.45
CA PRO A 217 -20.98 13.90 -17.28
C PRO A 217 -21.11 14.88 -16.11
N SER A 218 -22.07 14.65 -15.24
CA SER A 218 -22.12 15.27 -13.93
C SER A 218 -20.92 14.81 -13.08
N ASP A 219 -20.74 15.43 -11.92
CA ASP A 219 -19.87 14.89 -10.89
C ASP A 219 -20.30 13.46 -10.54
N GLU A 220 -19.29 12.63 -10.18
CA GLU A 220 -19.50 11.27 -9.70
C GLU A 220 -20.08 11.31 -8.29
N ILE A 221 -21.11 10.53 -8.03
CA ILE A 221 -21.70 10.35 -6.70
C ILE A 221 -21.46 8.93 -6.21
N ALA A 222 -20.88 8.78 -5.03
CA ALA A 222 -20.73 7.49 -4.37
C ALA A 222 -22.02 7.09 -3.67
N VAL A 223 -22.46 5.86 -3.88
CA VAL A 223 -23.60 5.25 -3.18
C VAL A 223 -23.04 4.27 -2.15
N ILE A 224 -22.97 4.70 -0.90
CA ILE A 224 -22.49 3.89 0.22
C ILE A 224 -23.70 3.44 1.02
N GLY A 225 -24.00 2.15 0.96
CA GLY A 225 -25.07 1.52 1.73
C GLY A 225 -24.53 0.89 3.01
N LEU A 226 -25.18 1.13 4.14
CA LEU A 226 -24.95 0.38 5.38
C LEU A 226 -26.14 -0.53 5.64
N VAL A 227 -25.90 -1.83 5.75
CA VAL A 227 -26.89 -2.81 6.15
C VAL A 227 -26.98 -2.82 7.67
N ALA A 228 -28.19 -3.01 8.20
CA ALA A 228 -28.36 -3.11 9.65
C ALA A 228 -27.64 -4.35 10.21
N PRO A 229 -26.89 -4.22 11.33
CA PRO A 229 -26.22 -5.37 11.92
C PRO A 229 -27.22 -6.41 12.41
N VAL A 230 -26.91 -7.69 12.19
CA VAL A 230 -27.65 -8.81 12.73
C VAL A 230 -27.22 -9.00 14.19
N VAL A 231 -28.15 -8.90 15.13
CA VAL A 231 -27.88 -9.11 16.54
C VAL A 231 -28.13 -10.57 16.93
N ALA A 232 -27.29 -11.09 17.83
CA ALA A 232 -27.44 -12.41 18.43
C ALA A 232 -27.92 -12.31 19.88
N ALA A 233 -28.29 -13.43 20.47
CA ALA A 233 -28.67 -13.50 21.87
C ALA A 233 -27.53 -13.03 22.79
N ALA A 234 -27.86 -12.28 23.83
CA ALA A 234 -26.91 -11.87 24.84
C ALA A 234 -26.37 -13.08 25.63
N THR A 235 -25.09 -13.00 26.00
CA THR A 235 -24.44 -13.98 26.91
C THR A 235 -24.01 -13.33 28.21
N ASP A 236 -23.50 -14.14 29.15
CA ASP A 236 -22.99 -13.66 30.46
C ASP A 236 -24.01 -12.78 31.23
N VAL A 237 -25.28 -13.14 31.13
CA VAL A 237 -26.37 -12.39 31.71
C VAL A 237 -26.38 -12.55 33.24
N THR A 238 -26.23 -11.44 33.94
CA THR A 238 -26.32 -11.35 35.39
C THR A 238 -27.46 -10.41 35.81
N GLU A 239 -27.63 -10.16 37.07
CA GLU A 239 -28.60 -9.16 37.58
C GLU A 239 -28.26 -7.72 37.13
N SER A 240 -27.00 -7.45 36.79
CA SER A 240 -26.51 -6.09 36.52
C SER A 240 -25.71 -5.96 35.21
N SER A 241 -25.46 -7.05 34.49
CA SER A 241 -24.63 -7.02 33.25
C SER A 241 -25.03 -8.10 32.27
N TYR A 242 -24.66 -7.88 31.01
CA TYR A 242 -24.71 -8.88 29.93
C TYR A 242 -23.71 -8.52 28.85
N THR A 243 -23.33 -9.49 28.00
CA THR A 243 -22.55 -9.29 26.80
C THR A 243 -23.49 -9.30 25.60
N ALA A 244 -23.51 -8.20 24.84
CA ALA A 244 -24.25 -8.08 23.58
C ALA A 244 -23.38 -8.56 22.43
N HIS A 245 -23.98 -9.26 21.47
CA HIS A 245 -23.33 -9.81 20.29
C HIS A 245 -24.03 -9.34 19.02
N TRP A 246 -23.24 -9.07 17.99
CA TRP A 246 -23.72 -8.81 16.63
C TRP A 246 -22.71 -9.28 15.59
N GLU A 247 -23.19 -9.54 14.40
CA GLU A 247 -22.33 -9.86 13.27
C GLU A 247 -21.71 -8.60 12.70
N LYS A 248 -20.47 -8.74 12.15
CA LYS A 248 -19.81 -7.62 11.48
C LYS A 248 -20.61 -7.23 10.25
N THR A 249 -21.04 -5.98 10.18
CA THR A 249 -21.70 -5.43 9.01
C THR A 249 -20.64 -4.96 8.00
N PRO A 250 -20.73 -5.36 6.72
CA PRO A 250 -19.88 -4.82 5.66
C PRO A 250 -19.89 -3.27 5.68
N LYS A 251 -18.74 -2.65 5.42
CA LYS A 251 -18.56 -1.19 5.37
C LYS A 251 -18.80 -0.42 6.67
N ALA A 252 -19.10 -1.09 7.78
CA ALA A 252 -19.23 -0.42 9.06
C ALA A 252 -17.84 -0.14 9.67
N GLU A 253 -17.55 1.14 9.91
CA GLU A 253 -16.33 1.59 10.60
C GLU A 253 -16.44 1.52 12.11
N GLY A 254 -17.67 1.42 12.63
CA GLY A 254 -17.96 1.30 14.05
C GLY A 254 -19.43 1.05 14.33
N TYR A 255 -19.73 0.76 15.60
CA TYR A 255 -21.10 0.46 16.05
C TYR A 255 -21.47 1.36 17.22
N ARG A 256 -22.77 1.71 17.29
CA ARG A 256 -23.36 2.37 18.46
C ARG A 256 -24.35 1.42 19.11
N VAL A 257 -24.16 1.15 20.39
CA VAL A 257 -25.06 0.30 21.16
C VAL A 257 -25.95 1.19 22.04
N ASN A 258 -27.26 1.06 21.89
CA ASN A 258 -28.24 1.70 22.76
C ASN A 258 -28.84 0.65 23.68
N ASN A 259 -28.74 0.89 25.00
CA ASN A 259 -29.34 0.04 26.03
C ASN A 259 -30.52 0.77 26.67
N TYR A 260 -31.67 0.14 26.74
CA TYR A 260 -32.85 0.69 27.35
C TYR A 260 -33.68 -0.41 28.07
N SER A 261 -34.42 -0.04 29.10
CA SER A 261 -35.34 -0.91 29.76
C SER A 261 -36.80 -0.48 29.51
N VAL A 262 -37.68 -1.47 29.34
CA VAL A 262 -39.12 -1.23 29.20
C VAL A 262 -39.78 -1.65 30.52
N TYR A 263 -40.45 -0.71 31.15
CA TYR A 263 -41.25 -1.01 32.31
C TYR A 263 -42.68 -1.31 31.85
N THR A 264 -43.12 -2.54 32.03
CA THR A 264 -44.55 -2.86 31.95
C THR A 264 -45.20 -2.51 33.26
N ALA A 265 -46.19 -1.62 33.24
CA ALA A 265 -47.03 -1.39 34.43
C ALA A 265 -47.66 -2.74 34.83
N ARG A 266 -47.46 -3.16 36.05
CA ARG A 266 -48.22 -4.27 36.61
C ARG A 266 -49.65 -3.78 36.73
N GLU A 267 -50.59 -4.40 36.03
CA GLU A 267 -52.02 -4.27 36.39
C GLU A 267 -52.20 -4.99 37.69
N ASP A 268 -52.58 -4.25 38.77
CA ASP A 268 -53.00 -4.78 40.07
C ASP A 268 -54.37 -5.44 39.97
#